data_a7e3da240b4188f0b9884ae6f9c5d28a
#
_entry.id   a7e3da240b4188f0b9884ae6f9c5d28a
#
_cell.length_a   1.000
_cell.length_b   1.000
_cell.length_c   1.000
_cell.angle_alpha   90.00
_cell.angle_beta   90.00
_cell.angle_gamma   90.00
#
_symmetry.space_group_name_H-M   'P 1'
#
loop_
_entity.id
_entity.type
_entity.pdbx_description
1 polymer ?
#
loop_
_entity_poly.entity_id
_entity_poly.type
_entity_poly.pdbx_seq_one_letter_code
_entity_poly.pdbx_strand_id
1 'polypeptide(L)'
;MQLKLSKLILSCALILSVAGCATQANRDPLEGVNRGIYKFNDVADKALIKPVASAYKAIAPTPVRKGFNNFFNNLGSITTVLNDLLQLKFSNAFTDAGRFIINSTFGLAGFIDVAGMDNIPNHKEDFGQTLGHWGMGNGAYLVLPLLGPSTLRDATGLVFDTVTTDPITYAHNIGEIRLHNQLRSAQFLDKRTELLDAKDIADDASLDPYAFMRDAYFQRRANLVADGAAADAPINDGFEPADEDK
;
A
#
# COMPACT_ATOMS: atom_id res chain seq x y z
N MET A 1 0.11 -20.06 29.98
CA MET A 1 0.64 -18.74 29.58
C MET A 1 2.05 -18.84 29.00
N GLN A 2 2.97 -19.64 29.56
CA GLN A 2 4.35 -19.79 29.05
C GLN A 2 4.47 -20.36 27.64
N LEU A 3 3.60 -21.29 27.22
CA LEU A 3 3.63 -21.87 25.87
C LEU A 3 3.27 -20.85 24.75
N LYS A 4 2.46 -19.84 25.06
CA LYS A 4 2.12 -18.76 24.11
C LYS A 4 3.27 -17.77 23.99
N LEU A 5 3.97 -17.48 25.06
CA LEU A 5 5.11 -16.56 25.08
C LEU A 5 6.32 -17.13 24.32
N SER A 6 6.62 -18.43 24.51
CA SER A 6 7.72 -19.08 23.78
C SER A 6 7.47 -19.16 22.27
N LYS A 7 6.23 -19.41 21.84
CA LYS A 7 5.86 -19.35 20.41
C LYS A 7 5.99 -17.94 19.84
N LEU A 8 5.61 -16.93 20.61
CA LEU A 8 5.76 -15.53 20.21
C LEU A 8 7.23 -15.15 20.08
N ILE A 9 8.07 -15.50 21.03
CA ILE A 9 9.53 -15.25 21.02
C ILE A 9 10.17 -15.97 19.83
N LEU A 10 9.81 -17.23 19.58
CA LEU A 10 10.32 -18.02 18.46
C LEU A 10 9.91 -17.39 17.10
N SER A 11 8.66 -16.93 16.99
CA SER A 11 8.20 -16.22 15.80
C SER A 11 8.94 -14.89 15.58
N CYS A 12 9.15 -14.11 16.65
CA CYS A 12 9.93 -12.87 16.57
C CYS A 12 11.41 -13.13 16.21
N ALA A 13 12.02 -14.18 16.76
CA ALA A 13 13.40 -14.55 16.43
C ALA A 13 13.53 -15.02 14.98
N LEU A 14 12.54 -15.74 14.45
CA LEU A 14 12.50 -16.16 13.04
C LEU A 14 12.36 -14.95 12.10
N ILE A 15 11.52 -13.98 12.46
CA ILE A 15 11.33 -12.74 11.70
C ILE A 15 12.61 -11.90 11.70
N LEU A 16 13.29 -11.79 12.83
CA LEU A 16 14.57 -11.06 12.97
C LEU A 16 15.70 -11.72 12.17
N SER A 17 15.74 -13.04 12.09
CA SER A 17 16.75 -13.75 11.29
C SER A 17 16.57 -13.53 9.79
N VAL A 18 15.34 -13.41 9.31
CA VAL A 18 15.03 -13.12 7.89
C VAL A 18 15.35 -11.64 7.55
N ALA A 19 15.14 -10.72 8.50
CA ALA A 19 15.47 -9.31 8.30
C ALA A 19 16.98 -9.07 8.12
N GLY A 20 17.83 -9.88 8.77
CA GLY A 20 19.30 -9.77 8.67
C GLY A 20 19.87 -10.28 7.31
N CYS A 21 19.10 -11.01 6.52
CA CYS A 21 19.54 -11.54 5.22
C CYS A 21 19.27 -10.59 4.04
N ALA A 22 18.48 -9.55 4.22
CA ALA A 22 18.21 -8.58 3.16
C ALA A 22 19.33 -7.52 3.13
N THR A 23 20.15 -7.57 2.10
CA THR A 23 21.19 -6.57 1.83
C THR A 23 20.80 -5.73 0.61
N GLN A 24 21.50 -4.60 0.38
CA GLN A 24 21.28 -3.82 -0.85
C GLN A 24 21.57 -4.66 -2.13
N ALA A 25 22.49 -5.62 -2.04
CA ALA A 25 22.82 -6.53 -3.13
C ALA A 25 21.75 -7.64 -3.34
N ASN A 26 21.00 -8.00 -2.29
CA ASN A 26 19.90 -8.96 -2.38
C ASN A 26 18.70 -8.49 -1.58
N ARG A 27 17.80 -7.75 -2.24
CA ARG A 27 16.56 -7.24 -1.66
C ARG A 27 15.46 -8.28 -1.56
N ASP A 28 15.61 -9.42 -2.24
CA ASP A 28 14.61 -10.48 -2.36
C ASP A 28 15.19 -11.86 -1.97
N PRO A 29 15.58 -12.04 -0.70
CA PRO A 29 16.15 -13.31 -0.22
C PRO A 29 15.12 -14.46 -0.22
N LEU A 30 13.84 -14.16 -0.36
CA LEU A 30 12.73 -15.12 -0.37
C LEU A 30 12.12 -15.29 -1.78
N GLU A 31 12.85 -14.99 -2.84
CA GLU A 31 12.32 -14.96 -4.21
C GLU A 31 11.53 -16.22 -4.59
N GLY A 32 11.99 -17.40 -4.23
CA GLY A 32 11.30 -18.66 -4.55
C GLY A 32 9.90 -18.73 -3.91
N VAL A 33 9.78 -18.32 -2.65
CA VAL A 33 8.49 -18.27 -1.94
C VAL A 33 7.61 -17.16 -2.52
N ASN A 34 8.18 -15.99 -2.72
CA ASN A 34 7.48 -14.82 -3.26
C ASN A 34 6.92 -15.08 -4.66
N ARG A 35 7.67 -15.74 -5.54
CA ARG A 35 7.20 -16.17 -6.87
C ARG A 35 6.04 -17.18 -6.76
N GLY A 36 6.09 -18.09 -5.79
CA GLY A 36 5.00 -19.03 -5.54
C GLY A 36 3.72 -18.32 -5.12
N ILE A 37 3.81 -17.36 -4.18
CA ILE A 37 2.66 -16.55 -3.73
C ILE A 37 2.17 -15.62 -4.85
N TYR A 38 3.09 -15.01 -5.61
CA TYR A 38 2.74 -14.21 -6.77
C TYR A 38 1.91 -15.00 -7.79
N LYS A 39 2.35 -16.23 -8.13
CA LYS A 39 1.61 -17.12 -9.04
C LYS A 39 0.23 -17.50 -8.47
N PHE A 40 0.13 -17.76 -7.17
CA PHE A 40 -1.16 -17.98 -6.52
C PHE A 40 -2.06 -16.76 -6.65
N ASN A 41 -1.55 -15.57 -6.36
CA ASN A 41 -2.29 -14.31 -6.50
C ASN A 41 -2.76 -14.07 -7.94
N ASP A 42 -1.90 -14.33 -8.92
CA ASP A 42 -2.21 -14.15 -10.34
C ASP A 42 -3.30 -15.12 -10.81
N VAL A 43 -3.25 -16.39 -10.39
CA VAL A 43 -4.30 -17.37 -10.69
C VAL A 43 -5.62 -16.99 -10.03
N ALA A 44 -5.59 -16.60 -8.74
CA ALA A 44 -6.78 -16.17 -8.02
C ALA A 44 -7.40 -14.90 -8.64
N ASP A 45 -6.56 -13.97 -9.06
CA ASP A 45 -6.99 -12.75 -9.73
C ASP A 45 -7.66 -13.06 -11.07
N LYS A 46 -6.99 -13.80 -11.95
CA LYS A 46 -7.51 -14.16 -13.27
C LYS A 46 -8.79 -15.01 -13.21
N ALA A 47 -8.88 -15.93 -12.25
CA ALA A 47 -10.00 -16.84 -12.13
C ALA A 47 -11.24 -16.21 -11.48
N LEU A 48 -11.05 -15.30 -10.52
CA LEU A 48 -12.16 -14.79 -9.70
C LEU A 48 -12.19 -13.26 -9.62
N ILE A 49 -11.08 -12.61 -9.22
CA ILE A 49 -11.12 -11.20 -8.85
C ILE A 49 -11.26 -10.30 -10.09
N LYS A 50 -10.47 -10.54 -11.13
CA LYS A 50 -10.51 -9.78 -12.39
C LYS A 50 -11.88 -9.86 -13.09
N PRO A 51 -12.54 -11.03 -13.25
CA PRO A 51 -13.90 -11.10 -13.78
C PRO A 51 -14.92 -10.27 -13.00
N VAL A 52 -14.89 -10.35 -11.65
CA VAL A 52 -15.81 -9.58 -10.80
C VAL A 52 -15.53 -8.08 -10.90
N ALA A 53 -14.26 -7.65 -10.88
CA ALA A 53 -13.87 -6.26 -11.03
C ALA A 53 -14.23 -5.69 -12.40
N SER A 54 -14.08 -6.50 -13.47
CA SER A 54 -14.47 -6.12 -14.83
C SER A 54 -15.98 -5.98 -14.98
N ALA A 55 -16.76 -6.89 -14.39
CA ALA A 55 -18.22 -6.79 -14.35
C ALA A 55 -18.66 -5.53 -13.57
N TYR A 56 -18.04 -5.25 -12.41
CA TYR A 56 -18.30 -4.02 -11.66
C TYR A 56 -17.97 -2.77 -12.50
N LYS A 57 -16.81 -2.76 -13.17
CA LYS A 57 -16.41 -1.66 -14.08
C LYS A 57 -17.39 -1.44 -15.23
N ALA A 58 -17.98 -2.51 -15.76
CA ALA A 58 -18.94 -2.46 -16.86
C ALA A 58 -20.33 -1.97 -16.42
N ILE A 59 -20.78 -2.36 -15.22
CA ILE A 59 -22.13 -2.07 -14.72
C ILE A 59 -22.19 -0.73 -14.00
N ALA A 60 -21.18 -0.41 -13.17
CA ALA A 60 -21.17 0.80 -12.37
C ALA A 60 -20.68 2.01 -13.19
N PRO A 61 -21.50 3.07 -13.36
CA PRO A 61 -21.08 4.29 -14.05
C PRO A 61 -19.87 4.95 -13.37
N THR A 62 -19.05 5.63 -14.17
CA THR A 62 -17.83 6.29 -13.66
C THR A 62 -18.06 7.20 -12.44
N PRO A 63 -19.14 8.02 -12.35
CA PRO A 63 -19.36 8.83 -11.15
C PRO A 63 -19.58 7.99 -9.89
N VAL A 64 -20.25 6.85 -9.99
CA VAL A 64 -20.49 5.93 -8.86
C VAL A 64 -19.18 5.32 -8.39
N ARG A 65 -18.35 4.83 -9.31
CA ARG A 65 -17.03 4.26 -8.98
C ARG A 65 -16.12 5.32 -8.36
N LYS A 66 -16.08 6.55 -8.90
CA LYS A 66 -15.34 7.67 -8.31
C LYS A 66 -15.85 7.99 -6.91
N GLY A 67 -17.16 7.94 -6.68
CA GLY A 67 -17.74 8.16 -5.37
C GLY A 67 -17.29 7.14 -4.33
N PHE A 68 -17.28 5.85 -4.66
CA PHE A 68 -16.76 4.81 -3.77
C PHE A 68 -15.24 4.97 -3.52
N ASN A 69 -14.47 5.26 -4.55
CA ASN A 69 -13.04 5.53 -4.41
C ASN A 69 -12.77 6.71 -3.47
N ASN A 70 -13.47 7.84 -3.66
CA ASN A 70 -13.40 8.99 -2.78
C ASN A 70 -13.76 8.65 -1.34
N PHE A 71 -14.86 7.90 -1.13
CA PHE A 71 -15.30 7.46 0.19
C PHE A 71 -14.22 6.64 0.91
N PHE A 72 -13.63 5.63 0.24
CA PHE A 72 -12.56 4.83 0.85
C PHE A 72 -11.27 5.63 1.06
N ASN A 73 -10.93 6.54 0.16
CA ASN A 73 -9.80 7.46 0.35
C ASN A 73 -10.05 8.40 1.54
N ASN A 74 -11.28 8.91 1.71
CA ASN A 74 -11.65 9.74 2.85
C ASN A 74 -11.54 8.96 4.18
N LEU A 75 -11.98 7.71 4.23
CA LEU A 75 -11.76 6.86 5.40
C LEU A 75 -10.26 6.65 5.68
N GLY A 76 -9.46 6.48 4.64
CA GLY A 76 -8.00 6.34 4.74
C GLY A 76 -7.30 7.59 5.28
N SER A 77 -7.90 8.78 5.16
CA SER A 77 -7.33 10.02 5.69
C SER A 77 -7.10 9.98 7.20
N ILE A 78 -7.86 9.19 7.96
CA ILE A 78 -7.64 9.00 9.40
C ILE A 78 -6.26 8.37 9.66
N THR A 79 -5.90 7.35 8.90
CA THR A 79 -4.58 6.72 8.95
C THR A 79 -3.49 7.69 8.50
N THR A 80 -3.72 8.45 7.42
CA THR A 80 -2.80 9.48 6.93
C THR A 80 -2.50 10.51 8.00
N VAL A 81 -3.51 11.14 8.60
CA VAL A 81 -3.35 12.18 9.64
C VAL A 81 -2.53 11.68 10.82
N LEU A 82 -2.79 10.44 11.29
CA LEU A 82 -1.99 9.88 12.39
C LEU A 82 -0.53 9.70 11.98
N ASN A 83 -0.27 9.18 10.79
CA ASN A 83 1.08 8.94 10.32
C ASN A 83 1.84 10.26 10.04
N ASP A 84 1.17 11.30 9.54
CA ASP A 84 1.73 12.66 9.46
C ASP A 84 2.17 13.18 10.83
N LEU A 85 1.31 13.02 11.84
CA LEU A 85 1.66 13.42 13.22
C LEU A 85 2.84 12.62 13.76
N LEU A 86 2.90 11.31 13.52
CA LEU A 86 4.00 10.44 13.92
C LEU A 86 5.31 10.78 13.19
N GLN A 87 5.23 11.35 11.98
CA GLN A 87 6.37 11.85 11.22
C GLN A 87 6.72 13.31 11.52
N LEU A 88 5.98 13.96 12.44
CA LEU A 88 6.11 15.37 12.79
C LEU A 88 5.80 16.35 11.63
N LYS A 89 5.05 15.89 10.63
CA LYS A 89 4.57 16.67 9.48
C LYS A 89 3.28 17.40 9.81
N PHE A 90 3.31 18.30 10.78
CA PHE A 90 2.10 18.96 11.32
C PHE A 90 1.29 19.70 10.25
N SER A 91 1.95 20.36 9.29
CA SER A 91 1.27 21.05 8.19
C SER A 91 0.41 20.10 7.36
N ASN A 92 0.97 18.93 6.99
CA ASN A 92 0.27 17.89 6.23
C ASN A 92 -0.89 17.33 7.07
N ALA A 93 -0.64 17.01 8.34
CA ALA A 93 -1.67 16.51 9.25
C ALA A 93 -2.88 17.45 9.36
N PHE A 94 -2.66 18.78 9.48
CA PHE A 94 -3.75 19.76 9.50
C PHE A 94 -4.46 19.86 8.15
N THR A 95 -3.75 19.81 7.05
CA THR A 95 -4.32 19.80 5.70
C THR A 95 -5.22 18.58 5.48
N ASP A 96 -4.72 17.39 5.79
CA ASP A 96 -5.46 16.13 5.57
C ASP A 96 -6.61 15.96 6.56
N ALA A 97 -6.49 16.45 7.80
CA ALA A 97 -7.60 16.54 8.74
C ALA A 97 -8.69 17.51 8.22
N GLY A 98 -8.29 18.65 7.68
CA GLY A 98 -9.20 19.60 7.04
C GLY A 98 -9.96 18.98 5.86
N ARG A 99 -9.24 18.26 4.98
CA ARG A 99 -9.82 17.48 3.87
C ARG A 99 -10.84 16.47 4.37
N PHE A 100 -10.48 15.69 5.38
CA PHE A 100 -11.38 14.71 5.98
C PHE A 100 -12.67 15.34 6.47
N ILE A 101 -12.59 16.46 7.19
CA ILE A 101 -13.76 17.19 7.72
C ILE A 101 -14.61 17.74 6.58
N ILE A 102 -14.01 18.43 5.60
CA ILE A 102 -14.72 19.00 4.45
C ILE A 102 -15.43 17.90 3.66
N ASN A 103 -14.73 16.84 3.29
CA ASN A 103 -15.29 15.75 2.50
C ASN A 103 -16.34 14.95 3.27
N SER A 104 -16.18 14.78 4.58
CA SER A 104 -17.17 14.07 5.40
C SER A 104 -18.45 14.88 5.60
N THR A 105 -18.35 16.22 5.73
CA THR A 105 -19.50 17.10 5.98
C THR A 105 -20.18 17.56 4.69
N PHE A 106 -19.44 18.14 3.77
CA PHE A 106 -19.97 18.69 2.51
C PHE A 106 -19.93 17.70 1.35
N GLY A 107 -19.08 16.67 1.43
CA GLY A 107 -18.90 15.63 0.42
C GLY A 107 -19.72 14.35 0.64
N LEU A 108 -20.82 14.39 1.41
CA LEU A 108 -21.67 13.23 1.69
C LEU A 108 -20.83 12.04 2.24
N ALA A 109 -20.24 12.21 3.41
CA ALA A 109 -19.35 11.23 4.04
C ALA A 109 -18.13 10.85 3.17
N GLY A 110 -17.71 11.72 2.26
CA GLY A 110 -16.54 11.52 1.42
C GLY A 110 -16.82 10.95 0.02
N PHE A 111 -18.08 10.73 -0.37
CA PHE A 111 -18.40 10.32 -1.74
C PHE A 111 -18.07 11.39 -2.79
N ILE A 112 -18.07 12.66 -2.38
CA ILE A 112 -17.65 13.80 -3.22
C ILE A 112 -16.37 14.37 -2.61
N ASP A 113 -15.29 14.45 -3.39
CA ASP A 113 -14.03 15.08 -2.96
C ASP A 113 -14.10 16.60 -3.15
N VAL A 114 -14.85 17.27 -2.26
CA VAL A 114 -15.03 18.72 -2.26
C VAL A 114 -13.68 19.43 -2.05
N ALA A 115 -12.87 18.93 -1.12
CA ALA A 115 -11.54 19.49 -0.86
C ALA A 115 -10.61 19.39 -2.08
N GLY A 116 -10.74 18.31 -2.88
CA GLY A 116 -10.01 18.16 -4.13
C GLY A 116 -10.46 19.13 -5.22
N MET A 117 -11.74 19.58 -5.23
CA MET A 117 -12.23 20.61 -6.15
C MET A 117 -11.57 21.96 -5.89
N ASP A 118 -11.19 22.25 -4.64
CA ASP A 118 -10.47 23.46 -4.25
C ASP A 118 -8.94 23.28 -4.31
N ASN A 119 -8.45 22.20 -4.94
CA ASN A 119 -7.03 21.89 -5.08
C ASN A 119 -6.27 21.78 -3.74
N ILE A 120 -6.95 21.43 -2.64
CA ILE A 120 -6.29 21.18 -1.37
C ILE A 120 -5.44 19.90 -1.52
N PRO A 121 -4.12 19.91 -1.22
CA PRO A 121 -3.24 18.75 -1.37
C PRO A 121 -3.76 17.52 -0.62
N ASN A 122 -3.53 16.34 -1.16
CA ASN A 122 -3.87 15.05 -0.53
C ASN A 122 -2.60 14.24 -0.37
N HIS A 123 -2.15 14.08 0.85
CA HIS A 123 -1.04 13.22 1.18
C HIS A 123 -1.56 11.80 1.46
N LYS A 124 -0.73 10.80 1.24
CA LYS A 124 -1.08 9.40 1.54
C LYS A 124 0.04 8.79 2.35
N GLU A 125 -0.16 8.76 3.65
CA GLU A 125 0.79 8.23 4.60
C GLU A 125 0.31 6.92 5.21
N ASP A 126 1.25 6.04 5.50
CA ASP A 126 1.06 4.79 6.21
C ASP A 126 2.20 4.56 7.22
N PHE A 127 2.02 3.63 8.15
CA PHE A 127 3.01 3.39 9.20
C PHE A 127 4.31 2.78 8.65
N GLY A 128 4.30 2.10 7.50
CA GLY A 128 5.51 1.68 6.81
C GLY A 128 6.34 2.88 6.33
N GLN A 129 5.69 3.96 5.87
CA GLN A 129 6.35 5.23 5.54
C GLN A 129 6.88 5.91 6.79
N THR A 130 6.11 5.93 7.87
CA THR A 130 6.54 6.46 9.18
C THR A 130 7.82 5.77 9.67
N LEU A 131 7.86 4.44 9.63
CA LEU A 131 9.06 3.67 9.96
C LEU A 131 10.24 4.00 9.03
N GLY A 132 9.97 4.17 7.72
CA GLY A 132 10.98 4.58 6.75
C GLY A 132 11.51 5.99 6.99
N HIS A 133 10.64 6.94 7.31
CA HIS A 133 11.00 8.32 7.68
C HIS A 133 11.94 8.34 8.89
N TRP A 134 11.74 7.46 9.87
CA TRP A 134 12.61 7.30 11.03
C TRP A 134 13.83 6.43 10.78
N GLY A 135 14.14 6.12 9.50
CA GLY A 135 15.37 5.44 9.09
C GLY A 135 15.32 3.91 9.10
N MET A 136 14.16 3.30 9.32
CA MET A 136 14.03 1.84 9.21
C MET A 136 14.11 1.42 7.74
N GLY A 137 15.07 0.56 7.40
CA GLY A 137 15.20 -0.03 6.06
C GLY A 137 13.99 -0.90 5.69
N ASN A 138 13.83 -1.18 4.40
CA ASN A 138 12.70 -1.98 3.88
C ASN A 138 12.67 -3.41 4.47
N GLY A 139 13.84 -3.99 4.82
CA GLY A 139 13.96 -5.41 5.10
C GLY A 139 13.74 -6.25 3.84
N ALA A 140 13.42 -7.54 4.03
CA ALA A 140 13.19 -8.47 2.93
C ALA A 140 11.92 -8.11 2.17
N TYR A 141 11.97 -8.26 0.84
CA TYR A 141 10.79 -8.20 -0.02
C TYR A 141 9.85 -9.37 0.27
N LEU A 142 8.56 -9.11 0.29
CA LEU A 142 7.51 -10.09 0.55
C LEU A 142 6.38 -9.90 -0.45
N VAL A 143 5.81 -11.01 -0.92
CA VAL A 143 4.53 -10.98 -1.60
C VAL A 143 3.47 -11.51 -0.64
N LEU A 144 2.49 -10.68 -0.32
CA LEU A 144 1.39 -11.08 0.59
C LEU A 144 0.27 -11.75 -0.21
N PRO A 145 -0.31 -12.85 0.31
CA PRO A 145 -1.45 -13.50 -0.34
C PRO A 145 -2.61 -12.50 -0.53
N LEU A 146 -3.09 -12.37 -1.75
CA LEU A 146 -4.15 -11.48 -2.22
C LEU A 146 -3.88 -9.97 -2.09
N LEU A 147 -2.92 -9.56 -1.26
CA LEU A 147 -2.59 -8.15 -1.03
C LEU A 147 -1.46 -7.65 -1.95
N GLY A 148 -0.65 -8.57 -2.51
CA GLY A 148 0.39 -8.23 -3.46
C GLY A 148 1.74 -7.87 -2.83
N PRO A 149 2.55 -7.01 -3.51
CA PRO A 149 3.91 -6.68 -3.10
C PRO A 149 3.97 -5.90 -1.79
N SER A 150 4.96 -6.22 -0.97
CA SER A 150 5.25 -5.58 0.32
C SER A 150 6.73 -5.74 0.67
N THR A 151 7.12 -5.22 1.83
CA THR A 151 8.38 -5.51 2.50
C THR A 151 8.10 -5.88 3.95
N LEU A 152 9.10 -6.37 4.67
CA LEU A 152 8.94 -6.68 6.09
C LEU A 152 8.52 -5.43 6.89
N ARG A 153 9.13 -4.27 6.61
CA ARG A 153 8.75 -2.98 7.20
C ARG A 153 7.30 -2.63 6.88
N ASP A 154 6.94 -2.67 5.60
CA ASP A 154 5.64 -2.20 5.14
C ASP A 154 4.52 -3.17 5.54
N ALA A 155 4.79 -4.48 5.60
CA ALA A 155 3.85 -5.47 6.14
C ALA A 155 3.59 -5.25 7.64
N THR A 156 4.64 -4.89 8.41
CA THR A 156 4.48 -4.49 9.83
C THR A 156 3.65 -3.22 9.94
N GLY A 157 3.91 -2.23 9.08
CA GLY A 157 3.12 -1.00 8.98
C GLY A 157 1.66 -1.27 8.68
N LEU A 158 1.38 -2.11 7.70
CA LEU A 158 0.02 -2.50 7.33
C LEU A 158 -0.75 -3.13 8.51
N VAL A 159 -0.09 -4.01 9.28
CA VAL A 159 -0.72 -4.60 10.49
C VAL A 159 -1.01 -3.52 11.52
N PHE A 160 -0.07 -2.62 11.77
CA PHE A 160 -0.25 -1.51 12.71
C PHE A 160 -1.44 -0.63 12.30
N ASP A 161 -1.45 -0.13 11.08
CA ASP A 161 -2.54 0.72 10.58
C ASP A 161 -3.89 0.01 10.62
N THR A 162 -3.93 -1.26 10.21
CA THR A 162 -5.18 -2.04 10.22
C THR A 162 -5.75 -2.20 11.63
N VAL A 163 -4.91 -2.39 12.63
CA VAL A 163 -5.37 -2.64 14.02
C VAL A 163 -5.69 -1.34 14.76
N THR A 164 -4.97 -0.26 14.47
CA THR A 164 -5.02 0.97 15.29
C THR A 164 -5.88 2.08 14.69
N THR A 165 -5.83 2.28 13.36
CA THR A 165 -6.38 3.48 12.73
C THR A 165 -7.45 3.23 11.68
N ASP A 166 -7.59 1.98 11.22
CA ASP A 166 -8.53 1.66 10.16
C ASP A 166 -9.99 1.66 10.65
N PRO A 167 -10.84 2.59 10.17
CA PRO A 167 -12.23 2.67 10.61
C PRO A 167 -13.05 1.43 10.23
N ILE A 168 -12.67 0.72 9.17
CA ILE A 168 -13.35 -0.50 8.75
C ILE A 168 -13.08 -1.62 9.77
N THR A 169 -11.86 -1.73 10.26
CA THR A 169 -11.52 -2.68 11.34
C THR A 169 -12.19 -2.29 12.65
N TYR A 170 -12.36 -0.99 12.93
CA TYR A 170 -13.11 -0.54 14.11
C TYR A 170 -14.54 -1.05 14.11
N ALA A 171 -15.22 -1.10 12.96
CA ALA A 171 -16.57 -1.70 12.86
C ALA A 171 -16.59 -3.16 13.35
N HIS A 172 -15.54 -3.95 13.04
CA HIS A 172 -15.40 -5.31 13.58
C HIS A 172 -15.27 -5.32 15.10
N ASN A 173 -14.48 -4.41 15.67
CA ASN A 173 -14.18 -4.35 17.10
C ASN A 173 -15.40 -4.01 17.95
N ILE A 174 -16.36 -3.26 17.39
CA ILE A 174 -17.63 -2.92 18.04
C ILE A 174 -18.76 -3.95 17.75
N GLY A 175 -18.43 -5.05 17.10
CA GLY A 175 -19.37 -6.15 16.83
C GLY A 175 -20.14 -6.07 15.53
N GLU A 176 -19.90 -5.04 14.70
CA GLU A 176 -20.55 -4.84 13.39
C GLU A 176 -19.83 -5.66 12.29
N ILE A 177 -19.75 -6.98 12.50
CA ILE A 177 -18.99 -7.90 11.63
C ILE A 177 -19.51 -7.86 10.18
N ARG A 178 -20.83 -7.77 9.98
CA ARG A 178 -21.43 -7.71 8.64
C ARG A 178 -20.99 -6.47 7.91
N LEU A 179 -21.06 -5.31 8.56
CA LEU A 179 -20.63 -4.03 7.98
C LEU A 179 -19.14 -4.05 7.63
N HIS A 180 -18.31 -4.53 8.56
CA HIS A 180 -16.87 -4.72 8.31
C HIS A 180 -16.62 -5.54 7.04
N ASN A 181 -17.23 -6.73 6.91
CA ASN A 181 -17.02 -7.61 5.76
C ASN A 181 -17.50 -6.97 4.45
N GLN A 182 -18.64 -6.29 4.47
CA GLN A 182 -19.16 -5.58 3.30
C GLN A 182 -18.24 -4.45 2.85
N LEU A 183 -17.82 -3.58 3.78
CA LEU A 183 -16.91 -2.47 3.48
C LEU A 183 -15.55 -2.96 3.00
N ARG A 184 -14.99 -4.00 3.64
CA ARG A 184 -13.70 -4.56 3.26
C ARG A 184 -13.74 -5.18 1.86
N SER A 185 -14.80 -5.93 1.55
CA SER A 185 -14.99 -6.51 0.23
C SER A 185 -15.19 -5.45 -0.85
N ALA A 186 -15.98 -4.41 -0.56
CA ALA A 186 -16.19 -3.29 -1.46
C ALA A 186 -14.90 -2.50 -1.69
N GLN A 187 -14.13 -2.20 -0.65
CA GLN A 187 -12.84 -1.53 -0.74
C GLN A 187 -11.83 -2.33 -1.59
N PHE A 188 -11.77 -3.64 -1.38
CA PHE A 188 -10.90 -4.51 -2.16
C PHE A 188 -11.28 -4.53 -3.65
N LEU A 189 -12.58 -4.63 -3.94
CA LEU A 189 -13.10 -4.60 -5.30
C LEU A 189 -12.86 -3.26 -5.99
N ASP A 190 -13.09 -2.15 -5.29
CA ASP A 190 -12.84 -0.79 -5.79
C ASP A 190 -11.36 -0.61 -6.15
N LYS A 191 -10.47 -0.95 -5.21
CA LYS A 191 -9.03 -0.90 -5.42
C LYS A 191 -8.55 -1.74 -6.60
N ARG A 192 -9.09 -2.96 -6.73
CA ARG A 192 -8.73 -3.83 -7.85
C ARG A 192 -9.26 -3.30 -9.18
N THR A 193 -10.44 -2.71 -9.17
CA THR A 193 -11.03 -2.10 -10.38
C THR A 193 -10.21 -0.91 -10.87
N GLU A 194 -9.69 -0.10 -9.97
CA GLU A 194 -8.78 1.01 -10.27
C GLU A 194 -7.48 0.52 -10.96
N LEU A 195 -6.97 -0.64 -10.55
CA LEU A 195 -5.71 -1.20 -11.03
C LEU A 195 -5.85 -2.12 -12.26
N LEU A 196 -7.05 -2.32 -12.82
CA LEU A 196 -7.26 -3.25 -13.94
C LEU A 196 -6.37 -2.92 -15.14
N ASP A 197 -6.48 -1.68 -15.64
CA ASP A 197 -5.78 -1.28 -16.86
C ASP A 197 -4.25 -1.22 -16.66
N ALA A 198 -3.82 -0.74 -15.48
CA ALA A 198 -2.39 -0.68 -15.14
C ALA A 198 -1.74 -2.07 -15.05
N LYS A 199 -2.49 -3.06 -14.49
CA LYS A 199 -1.98 -4.43 -14.43
C LYS A 199 -1.89 -5.06 -15.81
N ASP A 200 -2.89 -4.87 -16.67
CA ASP A 200 -2.87 -5.42 -18.01
C ASP A 200 -1.69 -4.86 -18.82
N ILE A 201 -1.45 -3.55 -18.75
CA ILE A 201 -0.28 -2.91 -19.37
C ILE A 201 1.04 -3.49 -18.82
N ALA A 202 1.14 -3.67 -17.52
CA ALA A 202 2.34 -4.21 -16.89
C ALA A 202 2.61 -5.67 -17.28
N ASP A 203 1.58 -6.49 -17.36
CA ASP A 203 1.68 -7.89 -17.77
C ASP A 203 2.09 -8.01 -19.24
N ASP A 204 1.59 -7.13 -20.13
CA ASP A 204 1.91 -7.13 -21.55
C ASP A 204 3.31 -6.54 -21.85
N ALA A 205 3.78 -5.59 -21.06
CA ALA A 205 5.04 -4.87 -21.29
C ALA A 205 6.28 -5.59 -20.72
N SER A 206 6.12 -6.60 -19.87
CA SER A 206 7.23 -7.20 -19.15
C SER A 206 7.47 -8.67 -19.49
N LEU A 207 8.77 -9.04 -19.71
CA LEU A 207 9.18 -10.43 -19.87
C LEU A 207 9.09 -11.24 -18.56
N ASP A 208 9.30 -10.57 -17.42
CA ASP A 208 9.13 -11.13 -16.08
C ASP A 208 8.24 -10.20 -15.24
N PRO A 209 6.91 -10.42 -15.25
CA PRO A 209 5.96 -9.58 -14.50
C PRO A 209 6.22 -9.54 -12.99
N TYR A 210 6.78 -10.61 -12.42
CA TYR A 210 7.16 -10.64 -11.02
C TYR A 210 8.29 -9.64 -10.71
N ALA A 211 9.39 -9.70 -11.46
CA ALA A 211 10.52 -8.80 -11.29
C ALA A 211 10.11 -7.34 -11.52
N PHE A 212 9.33 -7.10 -12.57
CA PHE A 212 8.78 -5.77 -12.87
C PHE A 212 7.95 -5.23 -11.70
N MET A 213 7.03 -6.02 -11.16
CA MET A 213 6.19 -5.60 -10.03
C MET A 213 7.01 -5.33 -8.77
N ARG A 214 8.04 -6.17 -8.48
CA ARG A 214 8.95 -5.97 -7.35
C ARG A 214 9.69 -4.64 -7.47
N ASP A 215 10.28 -4.39 -8.63
CA ASP A 215 11.12 -3.20 -8.84
C ASP A 215 10.28 -1.91 -8.86
N ALA A 216 9.10 -1.94 -9.50
CA ALA A 216 8.13 -0.86 -9.46
C ALA A 216 7.65 -0.57 -8.02
N TYR A 217 7.45 -1.62 -7.21
CA TYR A 217 7.11 -1.47 -5.80
C TYR A 217 8.20 -0.74 -5.03
N PHE A 218 9.47 -1.15 -5.17
CA PHE A 218 10.58 -0.50 -4.48
C PHE A 218 10.74 0.97 -4.89
N GLN A 219 10.64 1.28 -6.19
CA GLN A 219 10.72 2.66 -6.69
C GLN A 219 9.60 3.51 -6.10
N ARG A 220 8.36 3.02 -6.17
CA ARG A 220 7.22 3.74 -5.61
C ARG A 220 7.37 3.96 -4.11
N ARG A 221 7.79 2.93 -3.34
CA ARG A 221 7.96 3.06 -1.88
C ARG A 221 9.09 4.02 -1.50
N ALA A 222 10.20 4.01 -2.24
CA ALA A 222 11.27 4.99 -2.04
C ALA A 222 10.77 6.41 -2.25
N ASN A 223 10.00 6.65 -3.32
CA ASN A 223 9.41 7.95 -3.60
C ASN A 223 8.42 8.40 -2.50
N LEU A 224 7.56 7.49 -2.03
CA LEU A 224 6.60 7.80 -0.96
C LEU A 224 7.30 8.15 0.36
N VAL A 225 8.32 7.40 0.77
CA VAL A 225 9.09 7.67 2.01
C VAL A 225 9.87 8.98 1.93
N ALA A 226 10.24 9.40 0.72
CA ALA A 226 10.95 10.66 0.46
C ALA A 226 10.01 11.84 0.11
N ASP A 227 8.69 11.71 0.30
CA ASP A 227 7.68 12.74 -0.02
C ASP A 227 7.78 13.29 -1.46
N GLY A 228 8.10 12.43 -2.41
CA GLY A 228 8.29 12.79 -3.81
C GLY A 228 9.73 13.18 -4.19
N ALA A 229 10.58 13.52 -3.23
CA ALA A 229 11.96 13.95 -3.51
C ALA A 229 12.83 12.87 -4.19
N ALA A 230 12.46 11.60 -4.10
CA ALA A 230 13.20 10.53 -4.77
C ALA A 230 12.99 10.54 -6.30
N ALA A 231 11.93 11.16 -6.80
CA ALA A 231 11.69 11.30 -8.23
C ALA A 231 12.63 12.34 -8.88
N ASP A 232 13.13 13.28 -8.08
CA ASP A 232 14.04 14.35 -8.52
C ASP A 232 15.52 13.96 -8.38
N ALA A 233 15.82 12.79 -7.76
CA ALA A 233 17.18 12.31 -7.65
C ALA A 233 17.69 11.89 -9.03
N PRO A 234 18.91 12.33 -9.45
CA PRO A 234 19.49 11.88 -10.70
C PRO A 234 19.55 10.36 -10.72
N ILE A 235 19.09 9.76 -11.80
CA ILE A 235 19.19 8.31 -12.02
C ILE A 235 20.69 7.99 -12.07
N ASN A 236 21.22 7.45 -10.97
CA ASN A 236 22.58 6.97 -10.93
C ASN A 236 22.55 5.55 -11.57
N ASP A 237 22.53 5.55 -12.90
CA ASP A 237 22.47 4.33 -13.73
C ASP A 237 23.79 3.53 -13.73
N GLY A 238 24.78 3.99 -12.97
CA GLY A 238 26.07 3.30 -12.88
C GLY A 238 26.86 3.29 -14.21
N PHE A 239 26.41 4.07 -15.18
CA PHE A 239 27.12 4.25 -16.42
C PHE A 239 28.17 5.33 -16.22
N GLU A 240 29.33 4.98 -15.66
CA GLU A 240 30.54 5.77 -15.88
C GLU A 240 30.91 5.61 -17.37
N PRO A 241 30.91 6.70 -18.18
CA PRO A 241 31.46 6.62 -19.51
C PRO A 241 32.92 6.19 -19.37
N ALA A 242 33.28 5.08 -20.03
CA ALA A 242 34.67 4.68 -20.12
C ALA A 242 35.48 5.86 -20.63
N ASP A 243 36.47 6.30 -19.86
CA ASP A 243 37.38 7.35 -20.25
C ASP A 243 37.99 7.01 -21.64
N GLU A 244 37.46 7.63 -22.68
CA GLU A 244 38.13 7.73 -23.98
C GLU A 244 39.23 8.77 -23.85
N ASP A 245 40.33 8.40 -23.22
CA ASP A 245 41.60 9.13 -23.36
C ASP A 245 42.76 8.21 -22.97
N LYS A 246 43.32 7.49 -23.98
CA LYS A 246 44.76 7.41 -24.25
C LYS A 246 45.04 6.59 -25.48
#